data_3e4abd52753ccf51c380578520dc3cca
#
_entry.id   3e4abd52753ccf51c380578520dc3cca
#
_cell.length_a   1.000
_cell.length_b   1.000
_cell.length_c   1.000
_cell.angle_alpha   90.00
_cell.angle_beta   90.00
_cell.angle_gamma   90.00
#
_symmetry.space_group_name_H-M   'P 1'
#
loop_
_entity.id
_entity.type
_entity.pdbx_description
1 polymer ?
#
loop_
_entity_poly.entity_id
_entity_poly.type
_entity_poly.pdbx_seq_one_letter_code
_entity_poly.pdbx_strand_id
1 'polypeptide(L)'
;MNPIAIPAGRGTRLIAACGALLLWAATAGTAVADTVAEVRERNMLKCGVNGEVPGLSHRDADGRWSGLDVDFCRAVAAAVLDDADAVELVALTPDERFGALRSGSVDLLARNTTWTGQRDITERVSFAGVLYYDGQGFMVPRKTDTLSALELDRSKVCAISGTTSVDNAKRWFTRHRMALELIVHPDLETAAAAYLDGKCDTLTTDRSQLHALRGTLPDPAAQRILPEVISKEPLSPAVRAGDERWLDLVRWTLFTLIEAEELGIDATNVVAAKNRAQSDRVRALLDLDGTTSNVLGIDPAWGYRVIRAVGNYGELFERNLGPASGLGIKRGLNALWSDGGLMYAPPAR
;
A
#
# COMPACT_ATOMS: atom_id res chain seq x y z
N MET A 1 -11.77 -34.21 101.19
CA MET A 1 -11.21 -33.31 100.28
C MET A 1 -11.67 -33.74 98.91
N ASN A 2 -12.70 -33.12 98.39
CA ASN A 2 -13.33 -33.51 97.15
C ASN A 2 -12.67 -32.80 95.91
N PRO A 3 -12.49 -33.54 94.80
CA PRO A 3 -12.13 -32.88 93.55
C PRO A 3 -13.40 -32.54 92.76
N ILE A 4 -13.36 -31.36 92.25
CA ILE A 4 -14.41 -30.70 91.45
C ILE A 4 -14.44 -31.34 90.03
N ALA A 5 -15.60 -31.80 89.62
CA ALA A 5 -15.85 -32.23 88.26
C ALA A 5 -16.07 -31.07 87.31
N ILE A 6 -15.40 -31.10 86.16
CA ILE A 6 -15.56 -30.17 85.09
C ILE A 6 -16.47 -30.79 84.00
N PRO A 7 -17.55 -30.15 83.52
CA PRO A 7 -18.43 -30.67 82.51
C PRO A 7 -17.83 -30.60 81.10
N ALA A 8 -18.04 -31.66 80.34
CA ALA A 8 -17.62 -31.79 78.96
C ALA A 8 -18.44 -30.85 78.04
N GLY A 9 -17.76 -29.87 77.41
CA GLY A 9 -18.34 -29.01 76.38
C GLY A 9 -18.52 -29.80 75.05
N ARG A 10 -19.73 -29.75 74.53
CA ARG A 10 -20.09 -30.27 73.21
C ARG A 10 -19.40 -29.43 72.14
N GLY A 11 -18.38 -30.04 71.49
CA GLY A 11 -17.71 -29.43 70.33
C GLY A 11 -18.62 -29.45 69.13
N THR A 12 -19.03 -28.26 68.71
CA THR A 12 -19.71 -28.01 67.44
C THR A 12 -18.69 -28.20 66.30
N ARG A 13 -18.92 -29.21 65.50
CA ARG A 13 -18.14 -29.40 64.26
C ARG A 13 -18.55 -28.34 63.25
N LEU A 14 -17.71 -27.29 63.08
CA LEU A 14 -17.75 -26.39 61.95
C LEU A 14 -17.26 -27.15 60.73
N ILE A 15 -18.16 -27.47 59.83
CA ILE A 15 -17.87 -27.95 58.46
C ILE A 15 -17.33 -26.74 57.70
N ALA A 16 -16.02 -26.66 57.52
CA ALA A 16 -15.38 -25.72 56.62
C ALA A 16 -15.69 -26.18 55.19
N ALA A 17 -16.70 -25.58 54.57
CA ALA A 17 -16.94 -25.67 53.12
C ALA A 17 -15.84 -24.90 52.41
N CYS A 18 -14.76 -25.58 52.02
CA CYS A 18 -13.76 -25.08 51.06
C CYS A 18 -14.45 -24.95 49.68
N GLY A 19 -15.01 -23.76 49.43
CA GLY A 19 -15.43 -23.38 48.10
C GLY A 19 -14.21 -23.28 47.22
N ALA A 20 -13.98 -24.29 46.37
CA ALA A 20 -13.05 -24.22 45.27
C ALA A 20 -13.57 -23.21 44.27
N LEU A 21 -13.19 -21.94 44.41
CA LEU A 21 -13.26 -20.96 43.37
C LEU A 21 -12.28 -21.40 42.27
N LEU A 22 -12.79 -22.13 41.28
CA LEU A 22 -12.13 -22.34 40.01
C LEU A 22 -12.03 -20.94 39.35
N LEU A 23 -10.89 -20.28 39.53
CA LEU A 23 -10.45 -19.19 38.67
C LEU A 23 -10.30 -19.77 37.26
N TRP A 24 -11.34 -19.65 36.45
CA TRP A 24 -11.19 -19.67 35.02
C TRP A 24 -10.37 -18.40 34.66
N ALA A 25 -9.05 -18.55 34.65
CA ALA A 25 -8.19 -17.65 33.93
C ALA A 25 -8.61 -17.81 32.46
N ALA A 26 -9.52 -16.95 32.00
CA ALA A 26 -9.71 -16.72 30.58
C ALA A 26 -8.37 -16.26 30.07
N THR A 27 -7.60 -17.18 29.51
CA THR A 27 -6.48 -16.84 28.63
C THR A 27 -7.12 -16.10 27.47
N ALA A 28 -7.17 -14.77 27.58
CA ALA A 28 -7.38 -13.92 26.43
C ALA A 28 -6.15 -14.16 25.54
N GLY A 29 -6.19 -15.25 24.78
CA GLY A 29 -5.30 -15.43 23.67
C GLY A 29 -5.48 -14.18 22.82
N THR A 30 -4.43 -13.44 22.57
CA THR A 30 -4.43 -12.39 21.54
C THR A 30 -4.92 -13.07 20.29
N ALA A 31 -6.16 -12.80 19.88
CA ALA A 31 -6.67 -13.28 18.61
C ALA A 31 -5.69 -12.74 17.56
N VAL A 32 -4.92 -13.64 16.97
CA VAL A 32 -4.08 -13.31 15.83
C VAL A 32 -5.06 -12.86 14.75
N ALA A 33 -4.87 -11.67 14.20
CA ALA A 33 -5.70 -11.18 13.12
C ALA A 33 -5.63 -12.19 11.97
N ASP A 34 -6.76 -12.64 11.49
CA ASP A 34 -6.90 -13.56 10.36
C ASP A 34 -7.63 -12.84 9.22
N THR A 35 -6.96 -11.89 8.61
CA THR A 35 -7.54 -11.07 7.54
C THR A 35 -7.96 -11.91 6.34
N VAL A 36 -7.25 -13.03 6.05
CA VAL A 36 -7.65 -13.95 4.98
C VAL A 36 -9.05 -14.52 5.25
N ALA A 37 -9.30 -15.02 6.48
CA ALA A 37 -10.61 -15.55 6.84
C ALA A 37 -11.69 -14.46 6.82
N GLU A 38 -11.42 -13.26 7.36
CA GLU A 38 -12.34 -12.14 7.38
C GLU A 38 -12.75 -11.70 5.97
N VAL A 39 -11.79 -11.60 5.04
CA VAL A 39 -12.04 -11.24 3.64
C VAL A 39 -12.87 -12.32 2.93
N ARG A 40 -12.56 -13.60 3.15
CA ARG A 40 -13.30 -14.73 2.57
C ARG A 40 -14.72 -14.83 3.11
N GLU A 41 -14.92 -14.67 4.42
CA GLU A 41 -16.26 -14.70 5.05
C GLU A 41 -17.13 -13.55 4.52
N ARG A 42 -16.56 -12.36 4.40
CA ARG A 42 -17.24 -11.17 3.88
C ARG A 42 -17.43 -11.22 2.36
N ASN A 43 -16.67 -12.07 1.66
CA ASN A 43 -16.58 -12.13 0.20
C ASN A 43 -16.29 -10.76 -0.45
N MET A 44 -15.45 -9.95 0.18
CA MET A 44 -15.11 -8.61 -0.25
C MET A 44 -13.79 -8.17 0.39
N LEU A 45 -12.85 -7.67 -0.43
CA LEU A 45 -11.62 -7.00 0.03
C LEU A 45 -11.91 -5.51 0.22
N LYS A 46 -11.54 -4.94 1.37
CA LYS A 46 -11.56 -3.48 1.59
C LYS A 46 -10.16 -2.91 1.37
N CYS A 47 -9.99 -2.11 0.34
CA CYS A 47 -8.70 -1.54 -0.04
C CYS A 47 -8.71 -0.02 0.07
N GLY A 48 -7.83 0.53 0.92
CA GLY A 48 -7.63 1.96 1.05
C GLY A 48 -6.77 2.49 -0.09
N VAL A 49 -7.28 3.49 -0.81
CA VAL A 49 -6.65 4.11 -1.99
C VAL A 49 -6.64 5.64 -1.87
N ASN A 50 -6.00 6.34 -2.80
CA ASN A 50 -6.00 7.81 -2.81
C ASN A 50 -7.31 8.38 -3.37
N GLY A 51 -7.62 8.06 -4.61
CA GLY A 51 -8.83 8.55 -5.31
C GLY A 51 -8.63 9.76 -6.20
N GLU A 52 -7.55 10.53 -6.02
CA GLU A 52 -7.33 11.81 -6.72
C GLU A 52 -6.18 11.78 -7.74
N VAL A 53 -5.44 10.66 -7.85
CA VAL A 53 -4.20 10.62 -8.62
C VAL A 53 -4.36 9.72 -9.85
N PRO A 54 -4.60 10.28 -11.04
CA PRO A 54 -4.59 9.52 -12.29
C PRO A 54 -3.32 8.67 -12.43
N GLY A 55 -3.49 7.44 -12.87
CA GLY A 55 -2.39 6.48 -13.02
C GLY A 55 -2.02 5.70 -11.76
N LEU A 56 -2.25 6.21 -10.56
CA LEU A 56 -2.06 5.48 -9.30
C LEU A 56 -3.39 5.00 -8.71
N SER A 57 -4.23 5.91 -8.26
CA SER A 57 -5.63 5.63 -7.92
C SER A 57 -6.49 6.86 -8.16
N HIS A 58 -7.46 6.72 -9.04
CA HIS A 58 -8.33 7.81 -9.47
C HIS A 58 -9.76 7.31 -9.63
N ARG A 59 -10.71 8.09 -9.13
CA ARG A 59 -12.13 7.89 -9.35
C ARG A 59 -12.64 8.95 -10.30
N ASP A 60 -13.11 8.53 -11.49
CA ASP A 60 -13.63 9.45 -12.48
C ASP A 60 -15.02 9.99 -12.11
N ALA A 61 -15.54 10.94 -12.94
CA ALA A 61 -16.85 11.54 -12.73
C ALA A 61 -18.02 10.55 -12.82
N ASP A 62 -17.83 9.42 -13.49
CA ASP A 62 -18.79 8.32 -13.58
C ASP A 62 -18.69 7.35 -12.40
N GLY A 63 -17.77 7.61 -11.46
CA GLY A 63 -17.53 6.79 -10.29
C GLY A 63 -16.64 5.56 -10.54
N ARG A 64 -16.03 5.43 -11.73
CA ARG A 64 -15.16 4.30 -12.07
C ARG A 64 -13.75 4.52 -11.51
N TRP A 65 -13.20 3.45 -10.95
CA TRP A 65 -11.87 3.44 -10.38
C TRP A 65 -10.84 2.90 -11.37
N SER A 66 -9.68 3.57 -11.44
CA SER A 66 -8.54 3.17 -12.26
C SER A 66 -7.21 3.52 -11.59
N GLY A 67 -6.13 2.87 -12.02
CA GLY A 67 -4.77 3.14 -11.57
C GLY A 67 -4.03 1.91 -11.07
N LEU A 68 -2.70 2.03 -10.94
CA LEU A 68 -1.80 0.96 -10.53
C LEU A 68 -2.15 0.39 -9.13
N ASP A 69 -2.44 1.27 -8.16
CA ASP A 69 -2.86 0.88 -6.82
C ASP A 69 -4.22 0.14 -6.85
N VAL A 70 -5.15 0.61 -7.68
CA VAL A 70 -6.47 -0.02 -7.86
C VAL A 70 -6.34 -1.42 -8.48
N ASP A 71 -5.51 -1.55 -9.50
CA ASP A 71 -5.27 -2.84 -10.15
C ASP A 71 -4.55 -3.81 -9.20
N PHE A 72 -3.68 -3.29 -8.32
CA PHE A 72 -3.08 -4.12 -7.28
C PHE A 72 -4.12 -4.61 -6.25
N CYS A 73 -5.07 -3.76 -5.83
CA CYS A 73 -6.19 -4.20 -4.98
C CYS A 73 -7.00 -5.31 -5.66
N ARG A 74 -7.28 -5.17 -6.96
CA ARG A 74 -7.96 -6.19 -7.77
C ARG A 74 -7.16 -7.50 -7.86
N ALA A 75 -5.83 -7.39 -8.00
CA ALA A 75 -4.95 -8.56 -7.99
C ALA A 75 -5.06 -9.35 -6.68
N VAL A 76 -5.05 -8.66 -5.54
CA VAL A 76 -5.21 -9.30 -4.22
C VAL A 76 -6.62 -9.90 -4.07
N ALA A 77 -7.68 -9.22 -4.52
CA ALA A 77 -9.04 -9.77 -4.50
C ALA A 77 -9.14 -11.05 -5.37
N ALA A 78 -8.56 -11.04 -6.57
CA ALA A 78 -8.48 -12.22 -7.44
C ALA A 78 -7.71 -13.38 -6.79
N ALA A 79 -6.65 -13.09 -6.02
CA ALA A 79 -5.90 -14.11 -5.30
C ALA A 79 -6.74 -14.82 -4.23
N VAL A 80 -7.50 -14.04 -3.44
CA VAL A 80 -8.24 -14.54 -2.26
C VAL A 80 -9.61 -15.08 -2.63
N LEU A 81 -10.33 -14.40 -3.54
CA LEU A 81 -11.76 -14.60 -3.82
C LEU A 81 -12.05 -15.14 -5.22
N ASP A 82 -11.04 -15.31 -6.10
CA ASP A 82 -11.19 -15.62 -7.53
C ASP A 82 -12.07 -14.58 -8.27
N ASP A 83 -12.20 -13.39 -7.73
CA ASP A 83 -12.97 -12.28 -8.29
C ASP A 83 -12.22 -10.95 -8.06
N ALA A 84 -11.74 -10.35 -9.14
CA ALA A 84 -11.02 -9.07 -9.10
C ALA A 84 -11.93 -7.87 -8.80
N ASP A 85 -13.23 -8.02 -9.02
CA ASP A 85 -14.21 -6.97 -8.78
C ASP A 85 -14.81 -7.04 -7.35
N ALA A 86 -14.52 -8.12 -6.60
CA ALA A 86 -14.90 -8.26 -5.20
C ALA A 86 -14.02 -7.38 -4.29
N VAL A 87 -13.94 -6.09 -4.61
CA VAL A 87 -13.13 -5.10 -3.90
C VAL A 87 -13.91 -3.81 -3.65
N GLU A 88 -13.97 -3.41 -2.37
CA GLU A 88 -14.43 -2.10 -1.94
C GLU A 88 -13.24 -1.14 -1.87
N LEU A 89 -13.23 -0.14 -2.75
CA LEU A 89 -12.17 0.87 -2.79
C LEU A 89 -12.58 2.08 -1.94
N VAL A 90 -11.79 2.34 -0.89
CA VAL A 90 -12.05 3.39 0.10
C VAL A 90 -11.04 4.52 -0.09
N ALA A 91 -11.52 5.69 -0.53
CA ALA A 91 -10.68 6.88 -0.62
C ALA A 91 -10.28 7.35 0.78
N LEU A 92 -8.98 7.57 0.99
CA LEU A 92 -8.41 8.01 2.26
C LEU A 92 -7.46 9.18 2.05
N THR A 93 -7.49 10.15 2.94
CA THR A 93 -6.47 11.20 3.00
C THR A 93 -5.14 10.66 3.52
N PRO A 94 -4.01 11.39 3.34
CA PRO A 94 -2.73 10.98 3.92
C PRO A 94 -2.76 10.82 5.44
N ASP A 95 -3.54 11.62 6.15
CA ASP A 95 -3.62 11.58 7.61
C ASP A 95 -4.51 10.44 8.13
N GLU A 96 -5.52 10.01 7.38
CA GLU A 96 -6.45 8.93 7.76
C GLU A 96 -5.92 7.52 7.53
N ARG A 97 -5.07 7.32 6.52
CA ARG A 97 -4.73 5.98 5.97
C ARG A 97 -4.25 4.97 7.00
N PHE A 98 -3.32 5.34 7.88
CA PHE A 98 -2.80 4.41 8.88
C PHE A 98 -3.80 4.13 10.00
N GLY A 99 -4.63 5.13 10.36
CA GLY A 99 -5.75 4.94 11.29
C GLY A 99 -6.77 3.95 10.76
N ALA A 100 -7.17 4.09 9.50
CA ALA A 100 -8.12 3.19 8.83
C ALA A 100 -7.58 1.75 8.73
N LEU A 101 -6.27 1.58 8.44
CA LEU A 101 -5.66 0.25 8.40
C LEU A 101 -5.60 -0.39 9.79
N ARG A 102 -5.17 0.36 10.82
CA ARG A 102 -5.07 -0.15 12.20
C ARG A 102 -6.42 -0.53 12.79
N SER A 103 -7.48 0.23 12.49
CA SER A 103 -8.83 -0.05 12.98
C SER A 103 -9.52 -1.21 12.27
N GLY A 104 -8.98 -1.69 11.13
CA GLY A 104 -9.64 -2.68 10.29
C GLY A 104 -10.76 -2.10 9.42
N SER A 105 -10.84 -0.77 9.28
CA SER A 105 -11.74 -0.14 8.31
C SER A 105 -11.37 -0.49 6.88
N VAL A 106 -10.07 -0.78 6.64
CA VAL A 106 -9.54 -1.38 5.42
C VAL A 106 -8.61 -2.55 5.76
N ASP A 107 -8.52 -3.52 4.86
CA ASP A 107 -7.68 -4.71 5.01
C ASP A 107 -6.28 -4.49 4.44
N LEU A 108 -6.19 -3.63 3.44
CA LEU A 108 -5.01 -3.33 2.64
C LEU A 108 -4.95 -1.83 2.36
N LEU A 109 -3.78 -1.25 2.40
CA LEU A 109 -3.48 0.05 1.82
C LEU A 109 -2.67 -0.13 0.54
N ALA A 110 -3.23 0.28 -0.60
CA ALA A 110 -2.51 0.54 -1.84
C ALA A 110 -2.80 1.99 -2.22
N ARG A 111 -2.03 2.92 -1.63
CA ARG A 111 -2.34 4.35 -1.62
C ARG A 111 -1.08 5.18 -1.81
N ASN A 112 -0.27 4.86 -2.80
CA ASN A 112 0.99 5.57 -3.05
C ASN A 112 1.72 5.95 -1.74
N THR A 113 1.81 4.99 -0.81
CA THR A 113 2.38 5.21 0.52
C THR A 113 3.87 4.89 0.53
N THR A 114 4.70 5.89 0.77
CA THR A 114 6.15 5.71 0.86
C THR A 114 6.52 4.83 2.06
N TRP A 115 7.23 3.74 1.83
CA TRP A 115 7.85 2.93 2.87
C TRP A 115 9.04 3.67 3.48
N THR A 116 8.92 4.05 4.73
CA THR A 116 10.01 4.66 5.51
C THR A 116 10.22 3.89 6.80
N GLY A 117 11.45 3.87 7.33
CA GLY A 117 11.75 3.22 8.61
C GLY A 117 10.91 3.77 9.76
N GLN A 118 10.60 5.07 9.76
CA GLN A 118 9.70 5.64 10.76
C GLN A 118 8.31 5.02 10.66
N ARG A 119 7.67 5.02 9.48
CA ARG A 119 6.31 4.46 9.29
C ARG A 119 6.26 2.98 9.62
N ASP A 120 7.24 2.22 9.15
CA ASP A 120 7.33 0.78 9.40
C ASP A 120 7.38 0.46 10.90
N ILE A 121 8.13 1.24 11.67
CA ILE A 121 8.31 1.00 13.10
C ILE A 121 7.17 1.60 13.94
N THR A 122 6.70 2.83 13.61
CA THR A 122 5.80 3.59 14.50
C THR A 122 4.32 3.41 14.17
N GLU A 123 3.96 3.12 12.90
CA GLU A 123 2.55 3.05 12.50
C GLU A 123 1.89 1.69 12.73
N ARG A 124 2.64 0.69 13.23
CA ARG A 124 2.16 -0.70 13.41
C ARG A 124 1.57 -1.27 12.13
N VAL A 125 2.27 -1.08 11.04
CA VAL A 125 1.95 -1.62 9.72
C VAL A 125 3.15 -2.40 9.19
N SER A 126 2.90 -3.34 8.29
CA SER A 126 3.95 -4.07 7.57
C SER A 126 3.84 -3.77 6.09
N PHE A 127 4.94 -3.35 5.48
CA PHE A 127 5.00 -3.10 4.04
C PHE A 127 5.27 -4.40 3.28
N ALA A 128 4.50 -4.64 2.22
CA ALA A 128 4.52 -5.91 1.50
C ALA A 128 5.57 -5.97 0.37
N GLY A 129 6.21 -4.86 0.04
CA GLY A 129 7.15 -4.72 -1.05
C GLY A 129 6.94 -3.41 -1.80
N VAL A 130 7.83 -3.07 -2.74
CA VAL A 130 7.72 -1.80 -3.49
C VAL A 130 6.92 -2.04 -4.76
N LEU A 131 5.73 -1.42 -4.85
CA LEU A 131 4.89 -1.44 -6.03
C LEU A 131 5.37 -0.44 -7.08
N TYR A 132 5.91 0.71 -6.65
CA TYR A 132 6.42 1.75 -7.54
C TYR A 132 7.58 2.53 -6.91
N TYR A 133 8.70 2.60 -7.58
CA TYR A 133 9.85 3.44 -7.20
C TYR A 133 9.66 4.84 -7.74
N ASP A 134 9.41 5.79 -6.85
CA ASP A 134 9.24 7.21 -7.16
C ASP A 134 10.31 8.07 -6.49
N GLY A 135 10.18 9.35 -6.66
CA GLY A 135 10.94 10.40 -6.00
C GLY A 135 10.16 11.70 -5.99
N GLN A 136 10.42 12.53 -5.00
CA GLN A 136 9.80 13.85 -4.91
C GLN A 136 10.46 14.84 -5.85
N GLY A 137 9.65 15.74 -6.43
CA GLY A 137 10.09 16.82 -7.30
C GLY A 137 9.34 18.12 -7.03
N PHE A 138 9.55 19.08 -7.93
CA PHE A 138 8.89 20.37 -7.92
C PHE A 138 8.26 20.67 -9.26
N MET A 139 7.08 21.26 -9.25
CA MET A 139 6.41 21.82 -10.43
C MET A 139 6.30 23.34 -10.30
N VAL A 140 6.71 24.04 -11.35
CA VAL A 140 6.69 25.51 -11.44
C VAL A 140 5.97 25.98 -12.70
N PRO A 141 5.40 27.19 -12.71
CA PRO A 141 4.90 27.79 -13.93
C PRO A 141 6.08 28.03 -14.90
N ARG A 142 5.92 27.62 -16.15
CA ARG A 142 6.98 27.81 -17.18
C ARG A 142 7.33 29.27 -17.40
N LYS A 143 6.37 30.22 -17.18
CA LYS A 143 6.56 31.64 -17.29
C LYS A 143 7.61 32.24 -16.32
N THR A 144 8.01 31.50 -15.26
CA THR A 144 9.03 31.95 -14.30
C THR A 144 10.44 31.72 -14.81
N ASP A 145 10.62 30.98 -15.91
CA ASP A 145 11.90 30.55 -16.50
C ASP A 145 12.80 29.74 -15.54
N THR A 146 12.28 29.33 -14.38
CA THR A 146 12.96 28.46 -13.42
C THR A 146 13.28 27.10 -14.06
N LEU A 147 14.55 26.70 -14.07
CA LEU A 147 15.05 25.49 -14.70
C LEU A 147 15.54 24.45 -13.71
N SER A 148 15.83 24.85 -12.48
CA SER A 148 16.40 24.01 -11.43
C SER A 148 15.75 24.29 -10.08
N ALA A 149 15.61 23.27 -9.25
CA ALA A 149 15.16 23.40 -7.86
C ALA A 149 16.16 24.21 -6.99
N LEU A 150 17.38 24.43 -7.46
CA LEU A 150 18.36 25.29 -6.80
C LEU A 150 18.05 26.80 -6.98
N GLU A 151 17.13 27.13 -7.84
CA GLU A 151 16.66 28.52 -8.05
C GLU A 151 15.44 28.88 -7.21
N LEU A 152 14.97 27.96 -6.34
CA LEU A 152 13.76 28.14 -5.51
C LEU A 152 14.02 28.86 -4.18
N ASP A 153 15.13 29.58 -4.03
CA ASP A 153 15.38 30.37 -2.80
C ASP A 153 14.24 31.37 -2.55
N ARG A 154 13.74 31.39 -1.31
CA ARG A 154 12.61 32.23 -0.85
C ARG A 154 11.26 31.97 -1.53
N SER A 155 11.12 30.84 -2.21
CA SER A 155 9.85 30.47 -2.83
C SER A 155 8.82 30.05 -1.79
N LYS A 156 7.56 30.35 -2.10
CA LYS A 156 6.38 29.79 -1.44
C LYS A 156 6.11 28.42 -2.03
N VAL A 157 6.22 27.39 -1.20
CA VAL A 157 6.10 25.98 -1.61
C VAL A 157 4.81 25.39 -1.06
N CYS A 158 3.88 25.00 -1.94
CA CYS A 158 2.73 24.19 -1.56
C CYS A 158 3.14 22.72 -1.38
N ALA A 159 2.71 22.11 -0.28
CA ALA A 159 2.90 20.69 0.02
C ALA A 159 1.67 20.10 0.72
N ILE A 160 1.59 18.76 0.83
CA ILE A 160 0.43 18.05 1.37
C ILE A 160 0.75 17.51 2.77
N SER A 161 -0.15 17.75 3.74
CA SER A 161 -0.07 17.22 5.10
C SER A 161 0.02 15.70 5.15
N GLY A 162 0.64 15.14 6.19
CA GLY A 162 0.75 13.68 6.38
C GLY A 162 1.62 12.95 5.34
N THR A 163 2.28 13.69 4.42
CA THR A 163 3.19 13.13 3.41
C THR A 163 4.65 13.31 3.81
N THR A 164 5.54 12.54 3.17
CA THR A 164 7.00 12.72 3.27
C THR A 164 7.46 14.03 2.66
N SER A 165 6.65 14.62 1.78
CA SER A 165 7.01 15.79 0.97
C SER A 165 7.30 17.03 1.81
N VAL A 166 6.60 17.20 2.93
CA VAL A 166 6.82 18.31 3.87
C VAL A 166 8.25 18.30 4.43
N ASP A 167 8.67 17.15 4.96
CA ASP A 167 9.98 17.03 5.59
C ASP A 167 11.12 16.97 4.57
N ASN A 168 10.88 16.36 3.41
CA ASN A 168 11.86 16.33 2.34
C ASN A 168 12.13 17.75 1.81
N ALA A 169 11.09 18.57 1.58
CA ALA A 169 11.25 19.96 1.18
C ALA A 169 12.06 20.75 2.20
N LYS A 170 11.73 20.67 3.49
CA LYS A 170 12.49 21.32 4.57
C LYS A 170 13.97 20.93 4.55
N ARG A 171 14.25 19.60 4.43
CA ARG A 171 15.64 19.10 4.36
C ARG A 171 16.37 19.58 3.12
N TRP A 172 15.72 19.60 1.96
CA TRP A 172 16.30 20.07 0.72
C TRP A 172 16.71 21.53 0.81
N PHE A 173 15.80 22.43 1.19
CA PHE A 173 16.06 23.85 1.32
C PHE A 173 17.16 24.16 2.38
N THR A 174 17.09 23.50 3.54
CA THR A 174 18.12 23.62 4.58
C THR A 174 19.48 23.18 4.08
N ARG A 175 19.57 22.05 3.38
CA ARG A 175 20.84 21.51 2.82
C ARG A 175 21.47 22.47 1.83
N HIS A 176 20.65 23.14 1.04
CA HIS A 176 21.10 24.08 0.00
C HIS A 176 21.18 25.53 0.51
N ARG A 177 20.95 25.76 1.82
CA ARG A 177 21.00 27.10 2.47
C ARG A 177 20.01 28.09 1.84
N MET A 178 18.86 27.60 1.38
CA MET A 178 17.77 28.36 0.80
C MET A 178 16.69 28.64 1.85
N ALA A 179 16.07 29.80 1.79
CA ALA A 179 14.90 30.13 2.59
C ALA A 179 13.66 29.45 2.01
N LEU A 180 12.76 28.98 2.87
CA LEU A 180 11.54 28.26 2.50
C LEU A 180 10.34 28.88 3.23
N GLU A 181 9.31 29.26 2.47
CA GLU A 181 7.98 29.50 3.00
C GLU A 181 7.09 28.32 2.62
N LEU A 182 6.81 27.42 3.55
CA LEU A 182 6.05 26.21 3.30
C LEU A 182 4.58 26.41 3.63
N ILE A 183 3.69 26.21 2.65
CA ILE A 183 2.24 26.28 2.79
C ILE A 183 1.68 24.85 2.65
N VAL A 184 1.11 24.33 3.77
CA VAL A 184 0.66 22.95 3.86
C VAL A 184 -0.85 22.86 3.66
N HIS A 185 -1.28 21.96 2.79
CA HIS A 185 -2.68 21.69 2.44
C HIS A 185 -3.08 20.26 2.87
N PRO A 186 -4.38 19.99 3.10
CA PRO A 186 -4.83 18.68 3.54
C PRO A 186 -4.75 17.60 2.45
N ASP A 187 -4.85 17.97 1.17
CA ASP A 187 -4.93 17.08 0.01
C ASP A 187 -4.28 17.68 -1.24
N LEU A 188 -4.21 16.90 -2.30
CA LEU A 188 -3.62 17.31 -3.57
C LEU A 188 -4.47 18.35 -4.30
N GLU A 189 -5.80 18.24 -4.23
CA GLU A 189 -6.73 19.14 -4.90
C GLU A 189 -6.56 20.56 -4.38
N THR A 190 -6.61 20.76 -3.06
CA THR A 190 -6.44 22.08 -2.44
C THR A 190 -5.03 22.66 -2.62
N ALA A 191 -3.98 21.82 -2.60
CA ALA A 191 -2.61 22.24 -2.86
C ALA A 191 -2.45 22.70 -4.34
N ALA A 192 -3.02 21.96 -5.28
CA ALA A 192 -3.00 22.29 -6.69
C ALA A 192 -3.78 23.58 -6.99
N ALA A 193 -4.98 23.75 -6.41
CA ALA A 193 -5.77 24.96 -6.53
C ALA A 193 -5.00 26.20 -6.02
N ALA A 194 -4.38 26.09 -4.83
CA ALA A 194 -3.58 27.17 -4.28
C ALA A 194 -2.37 27.54 -5.16
N TYR A 195 -1.70 26.53 -5.73
CA TYR A 195 -0.61 26.72 -6.68
C TYR A 195 -1.08 27.41 -7.97
N LEU A 196 -2.18 26.97 -8.57
CA LEU A 196 -2.73 27.55 -9.79
C LEU A 196 -3.24 28.99 -9.58
N ASP A 197 -3.77 29.30 -8.40
CA ASP A 197 -4.17 30.64 -7.98
C ASP A 197 -2.96 31.57 -7.70
N GLY A 198 -1.73 31.07 -7.78
CA GLY A 198 -0.50 31.84 -7.50
C GLY A 198 -0.28 32.14 -6.01
N LYS A 199 -0.94 31.41 -5.10
CA LYS A 199 -0.69 31.50 -3.66
C LYS A 199 0.65 30.84 -3.27
N CYS A 200 1.12 29.91 -4.11
CA CYS A 200 2.44 29.30 -4.05
C CYS A 200 3.18 29.48 -5.36
N ASP A 201 4.50 29.64 -5.29
CA ASP A 201 5.37 29.74 -6.46
C ASP A 201 5.66 28.38 -7.08
N THR A 202 5.62 27.32 -6.24
CA THR A 202 5.89 25.94 -6.65
C THR A 202 5.03 24.95 -5.86
N LEU A 203 4.70 23.83 -6.48
CA LEU A 203 4.07 22.67 -5.85
C LEU A 203 5.09 21.53 -5.74
N THR A 204 5.15 20.90 -4.57
CA THR A 204 6.02 19.74 -4.35
C THR A 204 5.23 18.52 -3.87
N THR A 205 5.44 17.41 -4.54
CA THR A 205 4.95 16.06 -4.20
C THR A 205 5.76 15.03 -5.00
N ASP A 206 5.36 13.76 -4.99
CA ASP A 206 5.95 12.71 -5.79
C ASP A 206 5.86 13.05 -7.29
N ARG A 207 6.87 12.69 -8.04
CA ARG A 207 6.93 13.03 -9.48
C ARG A 207 5.81 12.39 -10.29
N SER A 208 5.41 11.17 -9.94
CA SER A 208 4.23 10.53 -10.56
C SER A 208 2.98 11.38 -10.38
N GLN A 209 2.75 11.92 -9.18
CA GLN A 209 1.62 12.81 -8.89
C GLN A 209 1.74 14.14 -9.64
N LEU A 210 2.95 14.71 -9.73
CA LEU A 210 3.16 15.94 -10.53
C LEU A 210 2.89 15.70 -12.02
N HIS A 211 3.28 14.55 -12.57
CA HIS A 211 2.98 14.19 -13.95
C HIS A 211 1.47 14.00 -14.17
N ALA A 212 0.81 13.28 -13.27
CA ALA A 212 -0.63 13.07 -13.30
C ALA A 212 -1.40 14.39 -13.26
N LEU A 213 -1.11 15.22 -12.25
CA LEU A 213 -1.74 16.55 -12.10
C LEU A 213 -1.52 17.40 -13.34
N ARG A 214 -0.28 17.52 -13.83
CA ARG A 214 0.02 18.29 -15.03
C ARG A 214 -0.83 17.85 -16.22
N GLY A 215 -1.04 16.53 -16.38
CA GLY A 215 -1.86 15.97 -17.45
C GLY A 215 -3.34 16.36 -17.39
N THR A 216 -3.87 16.70 -16.22
CA THR A 216 -5.26 17.12 -16.04
C THR A 216 -5.49 18.63 -16.19
N LEU A 217 -4.42 19.42 -16.23
CA LEU A 217 -4.53 20.86 -16.34
C LEU A 217 -4.99 21.30 -17.74
N PRO A 218 -5.74 22.42 -17.86
CA PRO A 218 -6.17 22.95 -19.14
C PRO A 218 -5.01 23.27 -20.11
N ASP A 219 -3.86 23.70 -19.57
CA ASP A 219 -2.62 23.92 -20.31
C ASP A 219 -1.44 23.21 -19.61
N PRO A 220 -1.23 21.93 -19.90
CA PRO A 220 -0.09 21.18 -19.35
C PRO A 220 1.27 21.76 -19.73
N ALA A 221 1.36 22.43 -20.90
CA ALA A 221 2.59 23.02 -21.39
C ALA A 221 3.00 24.28 -20.63
N ALA A 222 2.06 24.94 -19.95
CA ALA A 222 2.36 26.08 -19.08
C ALA A 222 3.09 25.70 -17.80
N GLN A 223 3.18 24.39 -17.48
CA GLN A 223 3.83 23.88 -16.29
C GLN A 223 5.12 23.14 -16.63
N ARG A 224 6.11 23.26 -15.75
CA ARG A 224 7.39 22.55 -15.84
C ARG A 224 7.61 21.75 -14.55
N ILE A 225 7.88 20.45 -14.68
CA ILE A 225 8.42 19.64 -13.59
C ILE A 225 9.93 19.77 -13.67
N LEU A 226 10.55 20.23 -12.58
CA LEU A 226 11.99 20.42 -12.50
C LEU A 226 12.73 19.09 -12.55
N PRO A 227 14.00 19.07 -13.04
CA PRO A 227 14.72 17.82 -13.26
C PRO A 227 15.13 17.12 -11.95
N GLU A 228 15.33 17.86 -10.87
CA GLU A 228 15.85 17.30 -9.63
C GLU A 228 14.84 16.36 -8.97
N VAL A 229 15.38 15.23 -8.47
CA VAL A 229 14.70 14.29 -7.60
C VAL A 229 15.30 14.45 -6.21
N ILE A 230 14.51 14.93 -5.25
CA ILE A 230 15.02 15.35 -3.95
C ILE A 230 14.92 14.28 -2.86
N SER A 231 14.26 13.16 -3.16
CA SER A 231 14.11 12.05 -2.22
C SER A 231 13.97 10.70 -2.94
N LYS A 232 13.99 9.63 -2.16
CA LYS A 232 13.57 8.29 -2.59
C LYS A 232 12.19 8.03 -2.00
N GLU A 233 11.24 7.70 -2.87
CA GLU A 233 9.86 7.40 -2.49
C GLU A 233 9.48 5.99 -2.98
N PRO A 234 9.87 4.93 -2.24
CA PRO A 234 9.41 3.57 -2.54
C PRO A 234 7.95 3.42 -2.12
N LEU A 235 7.03 3.55 -3.07
CA LEU A 235 5.60 3.45 -2.83
C LEU A 235 5.22 1.97 -2.69
N SER A 236 4.61 1.64 -1.58
CA SER A 236 4.44 0.24 -1.15
C SER A 236 3.05 -0.01 -0.60
N PRO A 237 2.42 -1.15 -0.95
CA PRO A 237 1.25 -1.62 -0.23
C PRO A 237 1.59 -1.94 1.22
N ALA A 238 0.65 -1.70 2.14
CA ALA A 238 0.83 -1.98 3.55
C ALA A 238 -0.39 -2.69 4.14
N VAL A 239 -0.13 -3.55 5.13
CA VAL A 239 -1.13 -4.30 5.90
C VAL A 239 -0.95 -4.04 7.40
N ARG A 240 -1.92 -4.42 8.23
CA ARG A 240 -1.75 -4.39 9.69
C ARG A 240 -0.59 -5.29 10.11
N ALA A 241 0.25 -4.81 11.03
CA ALA A 241 1.31 -5.65 11.60
C ALA A 241 0.73 -6.78 12.46
N GLY A 242 1.39 -7.93 12.45
CA GLY A 242 1.01 -9.10 13.26
C GLY A 242 0.06 -10.06 12.55
N ASP A 243 -0.22 -9.88 11.27
CA ASP A 243 -0.89 -10.85 10.41
C ASP A 243 0.06 -11.27 9.28
N GLU A 244 0.97 -12.19 9.61
CA GLU A 244 2.03 -12.62 8.69
C GLU A 244 1.45 -13.34 7.47
N ARG A 245 0.36 -14.10 7.64
CA ARG A 245 -0.29 -14.81 6.54
C ARG A 245 -0.88 -13.83 5.52
N TRP A 246 -1.52 -12.76 6.00
CA TRP A 246 -2.04 -11.70 5.14
C TRP A 246 -0.92 -10.92 4.45
N LEU A 247 0.14 -10.58 5.21
CA LEU A 247 1.33 -9.94 4.66
C LEU A 247 1.97 -10.76 3.55
N ASP A 248 2.14 -12.06 3.76
CA ASP A 248 2.72 -12.96 2.77
C ASP A 248 1.85 -13.06 1.51
N LEU A 249 0.52 -13.15 1.66
CA LEU A 249 -0.39 -13.17 0.53
C LEU A 249 -0.27 -11.89 -0.32
N VAL A 250 -0.31 -10.72 0.31
CA VAL A 250 -0.19 -9.43 -0.39
C VAL A 250 1.18 -9.30 -1.04
N ARG A 251 2.24 -9.67 -0.33
CA ARG A 251 3.63 -9.64 -0.83
C ARG A 251 3.82 -10.56 -2.03
N TRP A 252 3.37 -11.81 -1.92
CA TRP A 252 3.53 -12.77 -3.01
C TRP A 252 2.62 -12.47 -4.19
N THR A 253 1.49 -11.78 -4.00
CA THR A 253 0.71 -11.22 -5.12
C THR A 253 1.54 -10.23 -5.92
N LEU A 254 2.27 -9.30 -5.26
CA LEU A 254 3.17 -8.38 -5.95
C LEU A 254 4.30 -9.12 -6.68
N PHE A 255 4.94 -10.08 -6.01
CA PHE A 255 6.03 -10.85 -6.63
C PHE A 255 5.55 -11.71 -7.79
N THR A 256 4.34 -12.26 -7.71
CA THR A 256 3.71 -12.99 -8.82
C THR A 256 3.53 -12.12 -10.06
N LEU A 257 3.10 -10.87 -9.91
CA LEU A 257 2.97 -9.92 -11.03
C LEU A 257 4.33 -9.63 -11.68
N ILE A 258 5.37 -9.42 -10.86
CA ILE A 258 6.73 -9.13 -11.35
C ILE A 258 7.35 -10.36 -12.02
N GLU A 259 7.28 -11.53 -11.39
CA GLU A 259 7.84 -12.76 -11.95
C GLU A 259 7.11 -13.21 -13.21
N ALA A 260 5.80 -12.95 -13.32
CA ALA A 260 5.03 -13.19 -14.52
C ALA A 260 5.54 -12.37 -15.71
N GLU A 261 5.86 -11.08 -15.50
CA GLU A 261 6.49 -10.25 -16.52
C GLU A 261 7.86 -10.81 -16.94
N GLU A 262 8.69 -11.21 -15.97
CA GLU A 262 10.02 -11.79 -16.24
C GLU A 262 9.94 -13.09 -17.05
N LEU A 263 8.89 -13.88 -16.84
CA LEU A 263 8.64 -15.13 -17.58
C LEU A 263 7.88 -14.94 -18.90
N GLY A 264 7.50 -13.70 -19.24
CA GLY A 264 6.67 -13.40 -20.41
C GLY A 264 5.26 -14.00 -20.34
N ILE A 265 4.74 -14.17 -19.11
CA ILE A 265 3.37 -14.63 -18.88
C ILE A 265 2.50 -13.40 -18.63
N ASP A 266 1.42 -13.27 -19.40
CA ASP A 266 0.51 -12.14 -19.40
C ASP A 266 -0.96 -12.60 -19.43
N ALA A 267 -1.91 -11.65 -19.39
CA ALA A 267 -3.33 -11.95 -19.40
C ALA A 267 -3.77 -12.74 -20.66
N THR A 268 -3.08 -12.58 -21.77
CA THR A 268 -3.45 -13.20 -23.06
C THR A 268 -2.96 -14.64 -23.17
N ASN A 269 -1.84 -14.99 -22.56
CA ASN A 269 -1.19 -16.28 -22.68
C ASN A 269 -1.24 -17.17 -21.43
N VAL A 270 -1.65 -16.66 -20.27
CA VAL A 270 -1.65 -17.40 -18.98
C VAL A 270 -2.48 -18.69 -19.02
N VAL A 271 -3.57 -18.73 -19.78
CA VAL A 271 -4.38 -19.96 -19.96
C VAL A 271 -3.56 -21.05 -20.66
N ALA A 272 -2.84 -20.67 -21.72
CA ALA A 272 -1.95 -21.59 -22.43
C ALA A 272 -0.74 -21.99 -21.56
N ALA A 273 -0.19 -21.05 -20.80
CA ALA A 273 0.89 -21.31 -19.85
C ALA A 273 0.47 -22.33 -18.78
N LYS A 274 -0.73 -22.19 -18.20
CA LYS A 274 -1.30 -23.15 -17.24
C LYS A 274 -1.43 -24.54 -17.83
N ASN A 275 -2.01 -24.65 -19.03
CA ASN A 275 -2.33 -25.94 -19.66
C ASN A 275 -1.08 -26.67 -20.17
N ARG A 276 0.02 -25.95 -20.42
CA ARG A 276 1.28 -26.49 -20.96
C ARG A 276 2.45 -26.39 -19.98
N ALA A 277 2.17 -26.11 -18.69
CA ALA A 277 3.21 -25.89 -17.68
C ALA A 277 4.10 -27.13 -17.50
N GLN A 278 5.21 -27.17 -18.23
CA GLN A 278 6.28 -28.18 -18.09
C GLN A 278 7.42 -27.70 -17.18
N SER A 279 7.56 -26.38 -17.02
CA SER A 279 8.57 -25.75 -16.16
C SER A 279 8.07 -25.70 -14.73
N ASP A 280 8.88 -26.20 -13.80
CA ASP A 280 8.60 -26.13 -12.35
C ASP A 280 8.43 -24.67 -11.89
N ARG A 281 9.19 -23.75 -12.48
CA ARG A 281 9.08 -22.31 -12.19
C ARG A 281 7.68 -21.76 -12.56
N VAL A 282 7.14 -22.14 -13.72
CA VAL A 282 5.79 -21.72 -14.13
C VAL A 282 4.72 -22.38 -13.26
N ARG A 283 4.89 -23.67 -12.91
CA ARG A 283 3.96 -24.37 -12.01
C ARG A 283 3.90 -23.72 -10.64
N ALA A 284 5.08 -23.36 -10.09
CA ALA A 284 5.18 -22.69 -8.80
C ALA A 284 4.60 -21.27 -8.84
N LEU A 285 4.92 -20.48 -9.88
CA LEU A 285 4.35 -19.13 -10.07
C LEU A 285 2.82 -19.16 -10.09
N LEU A 286 2.23 -20.11 -10.80
CA LEU A 286 0.78 -20.22 -10.94
C LEU A 286 0.13 -20.97 -9.76
N ASP A 287 0.92 -21.52 -8.83
CA ASP A 287 0.52 -22.36 -7.70
C ASP A 287 -0.37 -23.55 -8.12
N LEU A 288 0.03 -24.24 -9.20
CA LEU A 288 -0.77 -25.32 -9.77
C LEU A 288 -0.84 -26.57 -8.87
N ASP A 289 0.14 -26.75 -8.01
CA ASP A 289 0.24 -27.88 -7.08
C ASP A 289 -0.34 -27.55 -5.68
N GLY A 290 -0.82 -26.32 -5.47
CA GLY A 290 -1.43 -25.89 -4.22
C GLY A 290 -0.45 -25.76 -3.05
N THR A 291 0.85 -25.68 -3.33
CA THR A 291 1.90 -25.67 -2.27
C THR A 291 1.78 -24.44 -1.37
N THR A 292 1.63 -23.26 -1.97
CA THR A 292 1.55 -22.00 -1.22
C THR A 292 0.11 -21.69 -0.78
N SER A 293 -0.88 -21.98 -1.61
CA SER A 293 -2.28 -21.75 -1.29
C SER A 293 -2.76 -22.52 -0.05
N ASN A 294 -2.29 -23.76 0.13
CA ASN A 294 -2.63 -24.55 1.32
C ASN A 294 -2.15 -23.86 2.62
N VAL A 295 -0.98 -23.23 2.62
CA VAL A 295 -0.44 -22.51 3.77
C VAL A 295 -1.15 -21.17 3.95
N LEU A 296 -1.43 -20.48 2.85
CA LEU A 296 -2.12 -19.19 2.85
C LEU A 296 -3.63 -19.31 3.15
N GLY A 297 -4.20 -20.51 3.13
CA GLY A 297 -5.63 -20.74 3.39
C GLY A 297 -6.54 -20.21 2.27
N ILE A 298 -6.06 -20.26 1.03
CA ILE A 298 -6.78 -19.85 -0.18
C ILE A 298 -6.86 -21.02 -1.18
N ASP A 299 -7.64 -20.83 -2.24
CA ASP A 299 -7.80 -21.89 -3.24
C ASP A 299 -6.56 -22.03 -4.15
N PRO A 300 -6.23 -23.24 -4.62
CA PRO A 300 -5.10 -23.48 -5.53
C PRO A 300 -5.16 -22.65 -6.81
N ALA A 301 -4.03 -22.55 -7.50
CA ALA A 301 -3.87 -21.77 -8.73
C ALA A 301 -4.17 -20.26 -8.57
N TRP A 302 -3.91 -19.72 -7.39
CA TRP A 302 -4.16 -18.30 -7.12
C TRP A 302 -3.29 -17.38 -8.01
N GLY A 303 -2.05 -17.74 -8.29
CA GLY A 303 -1.19 -16.99 -9.20
C GLY A 303 -1.76 -16.93 -10.62
N TYR A 304 -2.34 -18.04 -11.10
CA TYR A 304 -3.07 -18.04 -12.38
C TYR A 304 -4.27 -17.08 -12.35
N ARG A 305 -5.05 -17.05 -11.26
CA ARG A 305 -6.21 -16.15 -11.13
C ARG A 305 -5.80 -14.70 -11.19
N VAL A 306 -4.73 -14.34 -10.46
CA VAL A 306 -4.17 -12.99 -10.46
C VAL A 306 -3.81 -12.54 -11.89
N ILE A 307 -2.97 -13.32 -12.59
CA ILE A 307 -2.49 -12.93 -13.92
C ILE A 307 -3.63 -12.91 -14.94
N ARG A 308 -4.57 -13.86 -14.85
CA ARG A 308 -5.76 -13.87 -15.71
C ARG A 308 -6.61 -12.61 -15.52
N ALA A 309 -6.76 -12.14 -14.30
CA ALA A 309 -7.64 -11.03 -13.96
C ALA A 309 -7.05 -9.66 -14.30
N VAL A 310 -5.78 -9.45 -13.97
CA VAL A 310 -5.16 -8.11 -14.06
C VAL A 310 -3.95 -8.06 -15.01
N GLY A 311 -3.41 -9.18 -15.44
CA GLY A 311 -2.17 -9.27 -16.21
C GLY A 311 -0.93 -9.29 -15.31
N ASN A 312 0.25 -9.08 -15.90
CA ASN A 312 1.52 -8.99 -15.20
C ASN A 312 1.87 -7.53 -14.85
N TYR A 313 2.98 -7.31 -14.13
CA TYR A 313 3.37 -5.97 -13.70
C TYR A 313 3.62 -5.00 -14.88
N GLY A 314 4.17 -5.49 -15.99
CA GLY A 314 4.37 -4.70 -17.21
C GLY A 314 3.06 -4.19 -17.81
N GLU A 315 2.04 -5.06 -17.87
CA GLU A 315 0.70 -4.69 -18.34
C GLU A 315 0.03 -3.67 -17.39
N LEU A 316 0.18 -3.87 -16.07
CA LEU A 316 -0.32 -2.92 -15.06
C LEU A 316 0.33 -1.55 -15.25
N PHE A 317 1.64 -1.52 -15.38
CA PHE A 317 2.39 -0.27 -15.57
C PHE A 317 1.97 0.43 -16.87
N GLU A 318 1.95 -0.30 -17.98
CA GLU A 318 1.71 0.27 -19.29
C GLU A 318 0.32 0.93 -19.41
N ARG A 319 -0.73 0.24 -18.92
CA ARG A 319 -2.10 0.79 -19.01
C ARG A 319 -2.38 1.93 -18.03
N ASN A 320 -1.63 2.01 -16.92
CA ASN A 320 -1.88 3.03 -15.88
C ASN A 320 -0.93 4.21 -15.93
N LEU A 321 0.33 4.01 -16.27
CA LEU A 321 1.39 5.01 -16.18
C LEU A 321 2.15 5.21 -17.49
N GLY A 322 2.26 4.15 -18.28
CA GLY A 322 3.00 4.12 -19.54
C GLY A 322 2.32 4.91 -20.66
N PRO A 323 2.84 4.80 -21.88
CA PRO A 323 2.28 5.46 -23.07
C PRO A 323 0.78 5.21 -23.30
N ALA A 324 0.30 4.00 -23.02
CA ALA A 324 -1.11 3.65 -23.21
C ALA A 324 -2.06 4.41 -22.27
N SER A 325 -1.59 4.90 -21.13
CA SER A 325 -2.39 5.68 -20.17
C SER A 325 -2.57 7.15 -20.57
N GLY A 326 -1.79 7.63 -21.52
CA GLY A 326 -1.70 9.06 -21.85
C GLY A 326 -0.74 9.83 -20.92
N LEU A 327 -0.29 9.29 -19.79
CA LEU A 327 0.70 9.92 -18.91
C LEU A 327 2.12 9.81 -19.47
N GLY A 328 2.43 8.73 -20.19
CA GLY A 328 3.69 8.52 -20.88
C GLY A 328 4.90 8.46 -19.93
N ILE A 329 4.70 8.00 -18.70
CA ILE A 329 5.79 7.84 -17.72
C ILE A 329 6.67 6.67 -18.15
N LYS A 330 7.98 6.90 -18.21
CA LYS A 330 8.95 5.84 -18.53
C LYS A 330 9.13 4.91 -17.33
N ARG A 331 9.38 3.63 -17.61
CA ARG A 331 9.63 2.60 -16.58
C ARG A 331 10.76 3.01 -15.62
N GLY A 332 11.92 3.41 -16.14
CA GLY A 332 13.06 3.78 -15.32
C GLY A 332 13.38 2.74 -14.25
N LEU A 333 13.42 3.14 -12.98
CA LEU A 333 13.63 2.21 -11.86
C LEU A 333 12.54 1.13 -11.75
N ASN A 334 11.40 1.33 -12.35
CA ASN A 334 10.28 0.38 -12.36
C ASN A 334 10.34 -0.65 -13.51
N ALA A 335 11.43 -0.67 -14.27
CA ALA A 335 11.74 -1.76 -15.19
C ALA A 335 12.20 -3.00 -14.40
N LEU A 336 12.15 -4.18 -15.03
CA LEU A 336 12.71 -5.41 -14.45
C LEU A 336 14.21 -5.24 -14.18
N TRP A 337 14.71 -5.97 -13.22
CA TRP A 337 16.16 -6.00 -12.90
C TRP A 337 17.03 -6.39 -14.11
N SER A 338 16.51 -7.29 -14.97
CA SER A 338 17.16 -7.69 -16.23
C SER A 338 17.27 -6.54 -17.24
N ASP A 339 16.40 -5.55 -17.16
CA ASP A 339 16.33 -4.38 -18.03
C ASP A 339 16.92 -3.11 -17.37
N GLY A 340 17.66 -3.30 -16.28
CA GLY A 340 18.36 -2.23 -15.56
C GLY A 340 17.50 -1.48 -14.54
N GLY A 341 16.32 -1.97 -14.22
CA GLY A 341 15.45 -1.45 -13.16
C GLY A 341 15.66 -2.10 -11.80
N LEU A 342 14.71 -1.90 -10.89
CA LEU A 342 14.71 -2.43 -9.52
C LEU A 342 13.57 -3.41 -9.26
N MET A 343 12.71 -3.69 -10.25
CA MET A 343 11.64 -4.67 -10.06
C MET A 343 12.25 -6.06 -10.08
N TYR A 344 12.32 -6.65 -8.88
CA TYR A 344 12.94 -7.95 -8.63
C TYR A 344 12.05 -8.76 -7.69
N ALA A 345 11.61 -9.94 -8.13
CA ALA A 345 10.86 -10.88 -7.33
C ALA A 345 11.76 -12.05 -6.89
N PRO A 346 11.69 -12.50 -5.62
CA PRO A 346 12.23 -13.79 -5.24
C PRO A 346 11.51 -14.90 -6.01
N PRO A 347 12.22 -15.99 -6.42
CA PRO A 347 11.58 -17.06 -7.18
C PRO A 347 10.54 -17.83 -6.34
N ALA A 348 9.38 -18.10 -6.93
CA ALA A 348 8.28 -18.86 -6.34
C ALA A 348 8.53 -20.38 -6.39
N ARG A 349 9.53 -20.92 -5.65
CA ARG A 349 9.89 -22.36 -5.66
C ARG A 349 10.07 -22.95 -4.27
#